data_f2cba3ec8f200976934337e54b917638
#
_entry.id   f2cba3ec8f200976934337e54b917638
#
_cell.length_a   1.000
_cell.length_b   1.000
_cell.length_c   1.000
_cell.angle_alpha   90.00
_cell.angle_beta   90.00
_cell.angle_gamma   90.00
#
_symmetry.space_group_name_H-M   'P 1'
#
loop_
_entity.id
_entity.type
_entity.pdbx_description
1 polymer ?
#
loop_
_entity_poly.entity_id
_entity_poly.type
_entity_poly.pdbx_seq_one_letter_code
_entity_poly.pdbx_strand_id
1 'polypeptide(L)'
;MKDLFLLLAAVLFIFTSCTPAADTTPAAPAAEPAATPEASAEPAADLEGELDIISHHMGYASNAFYEVVPEYDGLTPIGTSVYKSDFSTGKTTLFYHTDSLFSSLPFTSDDTLYLINQECVLARPMNGGDIRELPFDGNTWYGVLYSDRYLYCLSADCAPFNRTKGMRFDLQTGETEAWNIPEGTLSVLDVVDDAVLIDRIVSDYPLPLPDDIEMSNAILQNAQCEYDLMDAASGKIMQKILSLPYYGETGKEIIQNYYYLGKSGTDTYFWGENTNTTTEQRYFTALCIHSDGTQEDLGLTVDNVFDVLYRGSDIQWLMVYNYNFTRFTIYDLQGNELGQSRVPSGVNNYRPLRLLDDGRILLRAGFEDSGANKYATIDADAFLNGSTEYTEMEFVG
;
A
#
# COMPACT_ATOMS: atom_id res chain seq x y z
N MET A 1 12.59 -8.84 -32.63
CA MET A 1 13.43 -7.95 -31.79
C MET A 1 12.87 -6.55 -31.90
N LYS A 2 11.83 -6.28 -31.23
CA LYS A 2 11.24 -4.98 -30.94
C LYS A 2 10.25 -5.24 -29.81
N ASP A 3 10.25 -4.32 -28.85
CA ASP A 3 9.24 -4.20 -27.80
C ASP A 3 9.36 -5.17 -26.62
N LEU A 4 10.42 -4.98 -25.82
CA LEU A 4 10.39 -5.31 -24.40
C LEU A 4 10.60 -4.01 -23.63
N PHE A 5 9.54 -3.21 -23.57
CA PHE A 5 9.48 -1.99 -22.77
C PHE A 5 8.56 -2.20 -21.57
N LEU A 6 9.10 -1.92 -20.41
CA LEU A 6 8.44 -1.49 -19.17
C LEU A 6 7.48 -2.47 -18.51
N LEU A 7 7.92 -2.98 -17.39
CA LEU A 7 7.06 -3.11 -16.22
C LEU A 7 7.88 -2.83 -14.96
N LEU A 8 8.10 -1.54 -14.68
CA LEU A 8 8.19 -1.08 -13.30
C LEU A 8 6.75 -1.06 -12.82
N ALA A 9 6.32 -2.12 -12.19
CA ALA A 9 5.03 -2.17 -11.55
C ALA A 9 5.17 -1.60 -10.14
N ALA A 10 5.13 -0.27 -10.05
CA ALA A 10 4.47 0.32 -8.90
C ALA A 10 3.04 -0.21 -8.92
N VAL A 11 2.63 -0.91 -7.89
CA VAL A 11 1.23 -1.38 -7.74
C VAL A 11 0.38 -0.16 -7.42
N LEU A 12 0.12 0.64 -8.44
CA LEU A 12 -0.93 1.65 -8.40
C LEU A 12 -2.25 0.93 -8.72
N PHE A 13 -3.09 0.76 -7.73
CA PHE A 13 -4.49 0.38 -7.96
C PHE A 13 -5.24 1.56 -8.56
N ILE A 14 -5.18 1.71 -9.89
CA ILE A 14 -6.07 2.61 -10.62
C ILE A 14 -7.26 1.79 -11.11
N PHE A 15 -8.42 2.01 -10.53
CA PHE A 15 -9.69 1.55 -11.07
C PHE A 15 -10.10 2.45 -12.24
N THR A 16 -9.91 1.99 -13.47
CA THR A 16 -10.54 2.59 -14.64
C THR A 16 -11.88 1.92 -14.90
N SER A 17 -12.95 2.70 -14.81
CA SER A 17 -14.28 2.33 -15.25
C SER A 17 -14.31 2.16 -16.77
N CYS A 18 -14.77 0.99 -17.26
CA CYS A 18 -15.03 0.75 -18.66
C CYS A 18 -16.34 1.43 -19.08
N THR A 19 -16.27 2.36 -20.02
CA THR A 19 -17.43 2.82 -20.80
C THR A 19 -17.38 2.17 -22.18
N PRO A 20 -18.52 1.69 -22.76
CA PRO A 20 -18.50 1.01 -24.05
C PRO A 20 -18.34 1.97 -25.23
N ALA A 21 -17.56 1.54 -26.22
CA ALA A 21 -17.28 2.24 -27.44
C ALA A 21 -18.51 2.33 -28.36
N ALA A 22 -18.75 3.52 -28.92
CA ALA A 22 -19.68 3.74 -30.02
C ALA A 22 -18.91 3.75 -31.35
N ASP A 23 -19.48 3.01 -32.30
CA ASP A 23 -19.09 2.90 -33.71
C ASP A 23 -19.10 4.24 -34.44
N THR A 24 -18.04 4.57 -35.19
CA THR A 24 -18.14 5.54 -36.27
C THR A 24 -17.23 5.20 -37.44
N THR A 25 -17.85 5.10 -38.59
CA THR A 25 -17.33 4.86 -39.95
C THR A 25 -16.63 6.12 -40.52
N PRO A 26 -15.69 5.99 -41.49
CA PRO A 26 -14.77 7.04 -41.90
C PRO A 26 -15.24 7.90 -43.06
N ALA A 27 -14.79 9.14 -43.12
CA ALA A 27 -14.78 9.97 -44.31
C ALA A 27 -13.46 10.71 -44.51
N ALA A 28 -12.96 10.68 -45.74
CA ALA A 28 -11.73 11.32 -46.26
C ALA A 28 -12.00 12.72 -46.84
N PRO A 29 -11.03 13.38 -47.58
CA PRO A 29 -9.80 14.02 -47.10
C PRO A 29 -9.64 15.52 -47.48
N ALA A 30 -8.55 16.11 -47.04
CA ALA A 30 -7.75 17.24 -47.61
C ALA A 30 -8.21 18.68 -47.50
N ALA A 31 -7.40 19.50 -46.84
CA ALA A 31 -6.83 20.77 -47.33
C ALA A 31 -5.69 21.28 -46.40
N GLU A 32 -4.60 21.70 -46.99
CA GLU A 32 -3.36 22.28 -46.43
C GLU A 32 -3.50 23.79 -46.15
N PRO A 33 -2.44 24.51 -45.69
CA PRO A 33 -2.12 24.75 -44.29
C PRO A 33 -2.29 26.26 -43.93
N ALA A 34 -2.61 26.57 -42.74
CA ALA A 34 -2.55 27.91 -42.19
C ALA A 34 -1.67 27.97 -40.94
N ALA A 35 -0.91 29.04 -40.88
CA ALA A 35 0.18 29.36 -39.98
C ALA A 35 -0.02 29.03 -38.50
N THR A 36 1.04 28.51 -37.93
CA THR A 36 1.27 28.25 -36.50
C THR A 36 1.23 29.51 -35.67
N PRO A 37 0.39 29.64 -34.64
CA PRO A 37 0.67 30.51 -33.52
C PRO A 37 1.64 29.82 -32.57
N GLU A 38 2.68 30.49 -32.16
CA GLU A 38 3.55 30.11 -31.07
C GLU A 38 2.69 29.76 -29.84
N ALA A 39 2.66 28.52 -29.48
CA ALA A 39 2.09 28.08 -28.24
C ALA A 39 2.99 28.60 -27.11
N SER A 40 2.49 29.56 -26.37
CA SER A 40 2.93 29.84 -25.01
C SER A 40 2.92 28.52 -24.24
N ALA A 41 4.08 28.09 -23.81
CA ALA A 41 4.19 26.98 -22.89
C ALA A 41 3.47 27.39 -21.59
N GLU A 42 2.29 26.85 -21.37
CA GLU A 42 1.73 26.79 -20.02
C GLU A 42 2.75 26.05 -19.14
N PRO A 43 3.06 26.59 -17.94
CA PRO A 43 3.87 25.84 -17.00
C PRO A 43 3.17 24.49 -16.78
N ALA A 44 3.94 23.41 -16.94
CA ALA A 44 3.48 22.08 -16.56
C ALA A 44 2.94 22.20 -15.14
N ALA A 45 1.67 21.87 -14.94
CA ALA A 45 1.11 21.71 -13.61
C ALA A 45 2.02 20.69 -12.91
N ASP A 46 2.70 21.12 -11.86
CA ASP A 46 3.40 20.22 -10.97
C ASP A 46 2.37 19.19 -10.55
N LEU A 47 2.56 17.95 -10.96
CA LEU A 47 1.84 16.83 -10.40
C LEU A 47 2.34 16.74 -8.95
N GLU A 48 1.60 17.39 -8.05
CA GLU A 48 1.80 17.22 -6.62
C GLU A 48 1.73 15.72 -6.34
N GLY A 49 2.86 15.13 -6.01
CA GLY A 49 2.97 13.69 -5.75
C GLY A 49 2.09 13.37 -4.54
N GLU A 50 1.18 12.44 -4.71
CA GLU A 50 0.41 11.90 -3.58
C GLU A 50 1.39 11.22 -2.61
N LEU A 51 1.26 11.54 -1.31
CA LEU A 51 2.07 10.90 -0.27
C LEU A 51 1.77 9.40 -0.27
N ASP A 52 2.78 8.59 -0.53
CA ASP A 52 2.69 7.14 -0.42
C ASP A 52 2.83 6.75 1.05
N ILE A 53 1.69 6.48 1.70
CA ILE A 53 1.62 6.20 3.12
C ILE A 53 1.47 4.71 3.33
N ILE A 54 2.44 4.12 4.00
CA ILE A 54 2.46 2.72 4.37
C ILE A 54 2.11 2.59 5.84
N SER A 55 1.02 1.93 6.15
CA SER A 55 0.67 1.56 7.52
C SER A 55 -0.32 0.40 7.53
N HIS A 56 -0.04 -0.58 8.37
CA HIS A 56 -0.96 -1.68 8.64
C HIS A 56 -2.06 -1.31 9.65
N HIS A 57 -1.97 -0.12 10.26
CA HIS A 57 -2.93 0.43 11.22
C HIS A 57 -3.83 1.51 10.63
N MET A 58 -3.86 1.65 9.29
CA MET A 58 -4.64 2.70 8.66
C MET A 58 -6.11 2.64 9.03
N GLY A 59 -6.58 3.64 9.75
CA GLY A 59 -7.96 3.81 10.17
C GLY A 59 -8.44 2.89 11.28
N TYR A 60 -7.66 1.93 11.77
CA TYR A 60 -8.11 0.96 12.77
C TYR A 60 -7.78 1.41 14.20
N ALA A 61 -8.81 1.43 15.04
CA ALA A 61 -8.71 1.44 16.49
C ALA A 61 -9.31 0.13 17.02
N SER A 62 -9.08 -0.20 18.30
CA SER A 62 -9.49 -1.48 18.90
C SER A 62 -10.97 -1.85 18.69
N ASN A 63 -11.86 -0.86 18.61
CA ASN A 63 -13.31 -1.07 18.50
C ASN A 63 -13.97 -0.30 17.35
N ALA A 64 -13.19 0.33 16.48
CA ALA A 64 -13.71 1.14 15.39
C ALA A 64 -12.76 1.18 14.18
N PHE A 65 -13.32 1.53 13.04
CA PHE A 65 -12.58 1.90 11.84
C PHE A 65 -12.93 3.33 11.45
N TYR A 66 -11.93 4.10 11.03
CA TYR A 66 -12.08 5.47 10.57
C TYR A 66 -11.74 5.57 9.09
N GLU A 67 -12.62 6.20 8.34
CA GLU A 67 -12.45 6.45 6.91
C GLU A 67 -12.39 7.95 6.64
N VAL A 68 -11.49 8.35 5.77
CA VAL A 68 -11.37 9.72 5.25
C VAL A 68 -12.04 9.80 3.88
N VAL A 69 -12.98 10.73 3.74
CA VAL A 69 -13.73 10.96 2.51
C VAL A 69 -13.54 12.42 2.09
N PRO A 70 -12.73 12.70 1.06
CA PRO A 70 -12.62 14.04 0.49
C PRO A 70 -13.95 14.49 -0.09
N GLU A 71 -14.31 15.76 0.13
CA GLU A 71 -15.54 16.37 -0.37
C GLU A 71 -15.24 17.31 -1.53
N TYR A 72 -16.10 17.30 -2.55
CA TYR A 72 -15.93 18.10 -3.76
C TYR A 72 -17.20 18.86 -4.12
N ASP A 73 -17.05 20.11 -4.57
CA ASP A 73 -18.07 20.83 -5.33
C ASP A 73 -17.68 20.81 -6.82
N GLY A 74 -18.29 19.93 -7.58
CA GLY A 74 -17.85 19.59 -8.93
C GLY A 74 -16.49 18.93 -8.93
N LEU A 75 -15.46 19.61 -9.44
CA LEU A 75 -14.06 19.14 -9.42
C LEU A 75 -13.20 19.85 -8.35
N THR A 76 -13.79 20.79 -7.60
CA THR A 76 -13.08 21.57 -6.60
C THR A 76 -13.17 20.87 -5.25
N PRO A 77 -12.04 20.52 -4.60
CA PRO A 77 -12.07 20.02 -3.25
C PRO A 77 -12.52 21.12 -2.30
N ILE A 78 -13.46 20.79 -1.41
CA ILE A 78 -14.06 21.74 -0.44
C ILE A 78 -13.84 21.35 1.00
N GLY A 79 -13.32 20.17 1.27
CA GLY A 79 -13.05 19.70 2.62
C GLY A 79 -12.92 18.20 2.72
N THR A 80 -12.95 17.73 3.96
CA THR A 80 -12.82 16.30 4.29
C THR A 80 -13.75 15.92 5.41
N SER A 81 -14.51 14.85 5.21
CA SER A 81 -15.27 14.18 6.26
C SER A 81 -14.56 12.92 6.72
N VAL A 82 -14.53 12.70 8.01
CA VAL A 82 -14.03 11.46 8.64
C VAL A 82 -15.21 10.73 9.25
N TYR A 83 -15.45 9.50 8.81
CA TYR A 83 -16.50 8.64 9.34
C TYR A 83 -15.91 7.61 10.30
N LYS A 84 -16.62 7.35 11.39
CA LYS A 84 -16.31 6.29 12.36
C LYS A 84 -17.30 5.16 12.22
N SER A 85 -16.81 3.96 11.90
CA SER A 85 -17.55 2.71 11.94
C SER A 85 -17.28 2.00 13.26
N ASP A 86 -18.25 2.05 14.19
CA ASP A 86 -18.11 1.50 15.54
C ASP A 86 -18.61 0.05 15.57
N PHE A 87 -17.71 -0.88 15.89
CA PHE A 87 -17.98 -2.32 15.83
C PHE A 87 -18.93 -2.81 16.94
N SER A 88 -19.04 -2.07 18.04
CA SER A 88 -19.91 -2.42 19.16
C SER A 88 -21.36 -2.04 18.91
N THR A 89 -21.59 -0.92 18.20
CA THR A 89 -22.92 -0.42 17.88
C THR A 89 -23.42 -0.83 16.51
N GLY A 90 -22.52 -1.25 15.61
CA GLY A 90 -22.82 -1.54 14.23
C GLY A 90 -23.22 -0.31 13.42
N LYS A 91 -22.68 0.87 13.78
CA LYS A 91 -23.02 2.15 13.14
C LYS A 91 -21.81 2.84 12.56
N THR A 92 -22.01 3.47 11.41
CA THR A 92 -21.08 4.41 10.80
C THR A 92 -21.64 5.82 10.94
N THR A 93 -20.91 6.72 11.57
CA THR A 93 -21.33 8.09 11.86
C THR A 93 -20.27 9.09 11.47
N LEU A 94 -20.68 10.32 11.13
CA LEU A 94 -19.72 11.41 10.96
C LEU A 94 -19.01 11.68 12.30
N PHE A 95 -17.68 11.51 12.29
CA PHE A 95 -16.82 11.74 13.45
C PHE A 95 -16.23 13.13 13.45
N TYR A 96 -15.82 13.63 12.28
CA TYR A 96 -15.13 14.90 12.13
C TYR A 96 -15.31 15.44 10.72
N HIS A 97 -15.37 16.76 10.59
CA HIS A 97 -15.35 17.47 9.33
C HIS A 97 -14.34 18.63 9.42
N THR A 98 -13.64 18.90 8.33
CA THR A 98 -12.71 20.02 8.19
C THR A 98 -12.75 20.56 6.76
N ASP A 99 -12.49 21.87 6.60
CA ASP A 99 -12.37 22.53 5.29
C ASP A 99 -11.01 22.21 4.63
N SER A 100 -10.06 21.63 5.37
CA SER A 100 -8.78 21.17 4.82
C SER A 100 -8.92 19.85 4.09
N LEU A 101 -8.18 19.69 2.98
CA LEU A 101 -8.16 18.45 2.21
C LEU A 101 -7.18 17.45 2.82
N PHE A 102 -7.68 16.26 3.10
CA PHE A 102 -6.91 15.07 3.42
C PHE A 102 -7.38 13.95 2.50
N SER A 103 -6.47 13.34 1.77
CA SER A 103 -6.79 12.28 0.78
C SER A 103 -6.34 10.90 1.22
N SER A 104 -5.46 10.82 2.22
CA SER A 104 -4.92 9.57 2.71
C SER A 104 -5.76 8.98 3.83
N LEU A 105 -5.65 7.65 4.02
CA LEU A 105 -6.23 6.98 5.17
C LEU A 105 -5.62 7.52 6.47
N PRO A 106 -6.42 7.63 7.55
CA PRO A 106 -5.93 8.14 8.82
C PRO A 106 -5.05 7.11 9.52
N PHE A 107 -4.17 7.57 10.39
CA PHE A 107 -3.50 6.71 11.36
C PHE A 107 -4.21 6.78 12.69
N THR A 108 -4.08 5.72 13.47
CA THR A 108 -4.62 5.70 14.83
C THR A 108 -3.55 5.27 15.81
N SER A 109 -3.44 5.96 16.93
CA SER A 109 -2.86 5.45 18.15
C SER A 109 -3.97 5.13 19.14
N ASP A 110 -3.64 4.71 20.36
CA ASP A 110 -4.61 4.27 21.37
C ASP A 110 -5.79 5.24 21.59
N ASP A 111 -5.55 6.54 21.52
CA ASP A 111 -6.51 7.58 21.81
C ASP A 111 -6.59 8.73 20.82
N THR A 112 -5.76 8.70 19.78
CA THR A 112 -5.61 9.81 18.82
C THR A 112 -5.72 9.33 17.38
N LEU A 113 -6.51 10.06 16.60
CA LEU A 113 -6.59 9.96 15.15
C LEU A 113 -5.67 11.01 14.53
N TYR A 114 -4.85 10.59 13.59
CA TYR A 114 -3.97 11.46 12.82
C TYR A 114 -4.41 11.50 11.37
N LEU A 115 -4.53 12.70 10.82
CA LEU A 115 -4.71 12.95 9.39
C LEU A 115 -3.45 13.65 8.88
N ILE A 116 -2.97 13.25 7.72
CA ILE A 116 -1.78 13.84 7.12
C ILE A 116 -2.12 14.40 5.74
N ASN A 117 -1.58 15.56 5.43
CA ASN A 117 -1.52 16.11 4.08
C ASN A 117 -0.12 16.72 3.83
N GLN A 118 0.04 17.47 2.76
CA GLN A 118 1.32 18.05 2.39
C GLN A 118 1.79 19.18 3.32
N GLU A 119 0.91 19.76 4.13
CA GLU A 119 1.20 20.93 4.95
C GLU A 119 1.27 20.62 6.44
N CYS A 120 0.50 19.62 6.91
CA CYS A 120 0.39 19.34 8.32
C CYS A 120 0.05 17.88 8.64
N VAL A 121 0.30 17.51 9.89
CA VAL A 121 -0.33 16.37 10.57
C VAL A 121 -1.33 16.91 11.57
N LEU A 122 -2.59 16.61 11.36
CA LEU A 122 -3.66 16.97 12.29
C LEU A 122 -3.86 15.83 13.28
N ALA A 123 -3.65 16.10 14.57
CA ALA A 123 -3.85 15.14 15.65
C ALA A 123 -5.16 15.45 16.40
N ARG A 124 -6.14 14.54 16.31
CA ARG A 124 -7.45 14.66 16.93
C ARG A 124 -7.64 13.59 18.00
N PRO A 125 -7.82 13.97 19.28
CA PRO A 125 -8.18 13.01 20.32
C PRO A 125 -9.53 12.34 20.03
N MET A 126 -9.62 11.01 20.15
CA MET A 126 -10.83 10.23 19.86
C MET A 126 -11.93 10.46 20.91
N ASN A 127 -11.54 10.80 22.15
CA ASN A 127 -12.44 11.00 23.29
C ASN A 127 -12.80 12.47 23.51
N GLY A 128 -12.52 13.34 22.56
CA GLY A 128 -12.69 14.79 22.68
C GLY A 128 -11.46 15.47 23.27
N GLY A 129 -11.33 16.77 23.04
CA GLY A 129 -10.18 17.56 23.42
C GLY A 129 -9.75 18.50 22.29
N ASP A 130 -8.67 19.24 22.55
CA ASP A 130 -8.14 20.18 21.57
C ASP A 130 -7.46 19.46 20.42
N ILE A 131 -7.79 19.86 19.20
CA ILE A 131 -7.13 19.39 17.97
C ILE A 131 -5.79 20.12 17.89
N ARG A 132 -4.74 19.36 17.59
CA ARG A 132 -3.40 19.91 17.34
C ARG A 132 -3.08 19.80 15.87
N GLU A 133 -2.59 20.85 15.31
CA GLU A 133 -2.02 20.88 13.97
C GLU A 133 -0.50 20.98 14.09
N LEU A 134 0.18 19.96 13.60
CA LEU A 134 1.63 19.83 13.65
C LEU A 134 2.18 20.13 12.24
N PRO A 135 3.01 21.17 12.07
CA PRO A 135 3.57 21.52 10.77
C PRO A 135 4.34 20.33 10.15
N PHE A 136 4.03 20.01 8.90
CA PHE A 136 4.66 18.93 8.16
C PHE A 136 4.88 19.38 6.71
N ASP A 137 6.09 19.18 6.18
CA ASP A 137 6.39 19.48 4.78
C ASP A 137 6.30 18.22 3.93
N GLY A 138 5.09 17.83 3.56
CA GLY A 138 4.82 16.63 2.79
C GLY A 138 5.35 16.66 1.36
N ASN A 139 5.68 17.84 0.81
CA ASN A 139 6.26 17.96 -0.53
C ASN A 139 7.71 17.50 -0.60
N THR A 140 8.41 17.52 0.52
CA THR A 140 9.82 17.08 0.62
C THR A 140 9.94 15.58 0.78
N TRP A 141 8.89 14.90 1.22
CA TRP A 141 8.95 13.51 1.63
C TRP A 141 8.08 12.62 0.76
N TYR A 142 8.65 11.49 0.43
CA TYR A 142 8.00 10.37 -0.25
C TYR A 142 8.09 9.14 0.65
N GLY A 143 7.11 8.24 0.59
CA GLY A 143 7.13 7.02 1.39
C GLY A 143 7.15 7.32 2.89
N VAL A 144 5.97 7.29 3.51
CA VAL A 144 5.80 7.54 4.94
C VAL A 144 5.36 6.25 5.62
N LEU A 145 6.18 5.74 6.52
CA LEU A 145 5.82 4.62 7.39
C LEU A 145 5.41 5.15 8.76
N TYR A 146 4.20 4.79 9.18
CA TYR A 146 3.72 5.09 10.53
C TYR A 146 4.12 3.99 11.52
N SER A 147 4.60 4.41 12.66
CA SER A 147 4.70 3.59 13.86
C SER A 147 4.15 4.40 15.03
N ASP A 148 3.60 3.79 16.03
CA ASP A 148 2.80 4.36 17.14
C ASP A 148 3.14 5.80 17.57
N ARG A 149 4.39 6.21 17.41
CA ARG A 149 4.87 7.52 17.79
C ARG A 149 5.48 8.32 16.64
N TYR A 150 6.06 7.65 15.64
CA TYR A 150 6.86 8.31 14.61
C TYR A 150 6.32 8.07 13.21
N LEU A 151 6.51 9.09 12.35
CA LEU A 151 6.50 8.89 10.91
C LEU A 151 7.95 8.78 10.44
N TYR A 152 8.26 7.72 9.72
CA TYR A 152 9.53 7.51 9.03
C TYR A 152 9.36 7.88 7.57
N CYS A 153 10.05 8.91 7.12
CA CYS A 153 9.85 9.50 5.80
C CYS A 153 11.14 9.39 4.97
N LEU A 154 10.99 9.03 3.70
CA LEU A 154 12.06 9.04 2.71
C LEU A 154 11.97 10.33 1.87
N SER A 155 13.13 10.89 1.50
CA SER A 155 13.18 12.10 0.66
C SER A 155 12.57 11.86 -0.72
N ALA A 156 11.75 12.82 -1.17
CA ALA A 156 11.24 12.89 -2.53
C ALA A 156 12.22 13.49 -3.55
N ASP A 157 13.28 14.18 -3.07
CA ASP A 157 14.23 14.96 -3.89
C ASP A 157 15.08 14.12 -4.84
N CYS A 158 15.07 12.79 -4.71
CA CYS A 158 15.97 11.90 -5.40
C CYS A 158 15.22 10.83 -6.17
N ALA A 159 15.79 10.40 -7.32
CA ALA A 159 15.37 9.16 -7.95
C ALA A 159 15.40 8.01 -6.92
N PRO A 160 14.51 7.01 -7.02
CA PRO A 160 14.40 5.95 -6.01
C PRO A 160 15.73 5.33 -5.59
N PHE A 161 16.64 5.11 -6.54
CA PHE A 161 17.95 4.49 -6.30
C PHE A 161 18.98 5.39 -5.64
N ASN A 162 18.68 6.67 -5.44
CA ASN A 162 19.63 7.67 -4.96
C ASN A 162 19.22 8.26 -3.61
N ARG A 163 18.24 7.67 -2.95
CA ARG A 163 17.77 8.14 -1.65
C ARG A 163 18.81 7.88 -0.58
N THR A 164 19.24 8.95 0.08
CA THR A 164 20.21 8.90 1.17
C THR A 164 19.74 9.70 2.37
N LYS A 165 18.56 10.33 2.27
CA LYS A 165 18.03 11.20 3.32
C LYS A 165 16.70 10.65 3.79
N GLY A 166 16.54 10.61 5.09
CA GLY A 166 15.30 10.31 5.77
C GLY A 166 15.01 11.35 6.85
N MET A 167 13.77 11.35 7.28
CA MET A 167 13.31 12.15 8.41
C MET A 167 12.48 11.25 9.32
N ARG A 168 12.63 11.47 10.62
CA ARG A 168 11.75 10.94 11.64
C ARG A 168 10.96 12.10 12.23
N PHE A 169 9.63 12.03 12.14
CA PHE A 169 8.74 13.04 12.68
C PHE A 169 8.03 12.50 13.91
N ASP A 170 8.15 13.18 15.03
CA ASP A 170 7.52 12.78 16.29
C ASP A 170 6.08 13.31 16.36
N LEU A 171 5.10 12.41 16.34
CA LEU A 171 3.67 12.72 16.36
C LEU A 171 3.20 13.34 17.69
N GLN A 172 3.97 13.20 18.78
CA GLN A 172 3.63 13.79 20.06
C GLN A 172 4.09 15.25 20.16
N THR A 173 5.26 15.56 19.64
CA THR A 173 5.88 16.89 19.77
C THR A 173 5.79 17.72 18.49
N GLY A 174 5.68 17.10 17.31
CA GLY A 174 5.82 17.75 16.01
C GLY A 174 7.27 18.05 15.65
N GLU A 175 8.22 17.53 16.41
CA GLU A 175 9.65 17.73 16.13
C GLU A 175 10.13 16.78 15.02
N THR A 176 11.06 17.27 14.24
CA THR A 176 11.70 16.51 13.15
C THR A 176 13.15 16.22 13.48
N GLU A 177 13.57 15.00 13.19
CA GLU A 177 14.97 14.60 13.30
C GLU A 177 15.46 14.07 11.95
N ALA A 178 16.70 14.43 11.59
CA ALA A 178 17.35 13.81 10.45
C ALA A 178 17.52 12.30 10.72
N TRP A 179 17.11 11.50 9.75
CA TRP A 179 17.21 10.05 9.87
C TRP A 179 18.20 9.54 8.81
N ASN A 180 19.26 8.89 9.30
CA ASN A 180 20.26 8.29 8.42
C ASN A 180 19.67 6.98 7.86
N ILE A 181 19.59 6.91 6.55
CA ILE A 181 19.17 5.69 5.86
C ILE A 181 20.34 5.11 5.08
N PRO A 182 20.43 3.79 4.92
CA PRO A 182 21.44 3.15 4.09
C PRO A 182 21.32 3.60 2.64
N GLU A 183 22.46 3.66 1.98
CA GLU A 183 22.53 3.96 0.55
C GLU A 183 21.73 2.93 -0.26
N GLY A 184 21.00 3.40 -1.27
CA GLY A 184 20.18 2.56 -2.14
C GLY A 184 18.82 2.16 -1.58
N THR A 185 18.39 2.69 -0.42
CA THR A 185 17.07 2.45 0.13
C THR A 185 15.98 2.88 -0.87
N LEU A 186 15.07 1.97 -1.19
CA LEU A 186 13.92 2.20 -2.07
C LEU A 186 12.69 2.59 -1.28
N SER A 187 12.36 1.79 -0.25
CA SER A 187 11.14 1.96 0.55
C SER A 187 11.40 1.65 2.02
N VAL A 188 10.55 2.19 2.86
CA VAL A 188 10.33 1.72 4.24
C VAL A 188 9.07 0.87 4.22
N LEU A 189 9.13 -0.34 4.76
CA LEU A 189 8.08 -1.35 4.57
C LEU A 189 7.28 -1.63 5.83
N ASP A 190 7.94 -1.74 6.97
CA ASP A 190 7.29 -2.06 8.24
C ASP A 190 8.19 -1.72 9.45
N VAL A 191 7.62 -1.85 10.65
CA VAL A 191 8.36 -1.86 11.91
C VAL A 191 8.21 -3.23 12.56
N VAL A 192 9.34 -3.88 12.81
CA VAL A 192 9.44 -5.20 13.44
C VAL A 192 10.35 -5.08 14.66
N ASP A 193 9.83 -5.29 15.87
CA ASP A 193 10.59 -5.20 17.13
C ASP A 193 11.48 -3.94 17.23
N ASP A 194 10.90 -2.76 17.05
CA ASP A 194 11.60 -1.47 17.08
C ASP A 194 12.64 -1.26 15.97
N ALA A 195 12.81 -2.21 15.06
CA ALA A 195 13.61 -2.06 13.85
C ALA A 195 12.72 -1.70 12.65
N VAL A 196 13.26 -0.93 11.73
CA VAL A 196 12.58 -0.60 10.48
C VAL A 196 12.99 -1.59 9.40
N LEU A 197 12.02 -2.25 8.79
CA LEU A 197 12.23 -3.06 7.60
C LEU A 197 12.28 -2.16 6.37
N ILE A 198 13.37 -2.25 5.63
CA ILE A 198 13.58 -1.52 4.38
C ILE A 198 13.89 -2.49 3.24
N ASP A 199 13.62 -2.08 2.02
CA ASP A 199 14.22 -2.67 0.84
C ASP A 199 15.23 -1.70 0.22
N ARG A 200 16.29 -2.24 -0.34
CA ARG A 200 17.34 -1.43 -0.98
C ARG A 200 18.04 -2.16 -2.11
N ILE A 201 18.64 -1.39 -3.00
CA ILE A 201 19.54 -1.90 -4.03
C ILE A 201 20.98 -1.88 -3.51
N VAL A 202 21.65 -3.00 -3.69
CA VAL A 202 23.07 -3.17 -3.41
C VAL A 202 23.79 -3.52 -4.69
N SER A 203 24.80 -2.74 -5.03
CA SER A 203 25.60 -2.88 -6.26
C SER A 203 27.07 -2.61 -5.95
N ASP A 204 27.96 -3.22 -6.76
CA ASP A 204 29.39 -2.89 -6.74
C ASP A 204 29.67 -1.49 -7.33
N TYR A 205 28.70 -0.91 -8.03
CA TYR A 205 28.80 0.45 -8.53
C TYR A 205 28.31 1.44 -7.47
N PRO A 206 29.08 2.52 -7.20
CA PRO A 206 28.65 3.52 -6.23
C PRO A 206 27.40 4.27 -6.71
N LEU A 207 26.51 4.57 -5.79
CA LEU A 207 25.35 5.42 -6.06
C LEU A 207 25.79 6.92 -6.03
N PRO A 208 25.11 7.81 -6.76
CA PRO A 208 23.92 7.58 -7.60
C PRO A 208 24.21 6.82 -8.89
N LEU A 209 23.20 6.13 -9.40
CA LEU A 209 23.30 5.52 -10.72
C LEU A 209 23.50 6.61 -11.79
N PRO A 210 24.22 6.29 -12.89
CA PRO A 210 24.43 7.25 -13.97
C PRO A 210 23.12 7.60 -14.68
N ASP A 211 23.03 8.79 -15.25
CA ASP A 211 21.87 9.25 -16.04
C ASP A 211 21.68 8.45 -17.36
N ASP A 212 22.71 7.74 -17.80
CA ASP A 212 22.67 6.85 -18.96
C ASP A 212 21.86 5.58 -18.63
N ILE A 213 20.71 5.44 -19.29
CA ILE A 213 19.75 4.35 -19.03
C ILE A 213 20.36 2.97 -19.34
N GLU A 214 21.17 2.85 -20.41
CA GLU A 214 21.79 1.56 -20.77
C GLU A 214 22.81 1.14 -19.73
N MET A 215 23.62 2.10 -19.27
CA MET A 215 24.60 1.86 -18.23
C MET A 215 23.94 1.55 -16.87
N SER A 216 22.90 2.30 -16.50
CA SER A 216 22.13 2.03 -15.29
C SER A 216 21.49 0.64 -15.31
N ASN A 217 20.86 0.25 -16.42
CA ASN A 217 20.30 -1.09 -16.59
C ASN A 217 21.37 -2.19 -16.50
N ALA A 218 22.55 -1.96 -17.07
CA ALA A 218 23.66 -2.92 -16.97
C ALA A 218 24.17 -3.08 -15.53
N ILE A 219 24.20 -2.01 -14.75
CA ILE A 219 24.52 -2.04 -13.32
C ILE A 219 23.45 -2.82 -12.55
N LEU A 220 22.17 -2.50 -12.77
CA LEU A 220 21.05 -3.14 -12.09
C LEU A 220 20.92 -4.63 -12.41
N GLN A 221 21.36 -5.09 -13.58
CA GLN A 221 21.43 -6.52 -13.92
C GLN A 221 22.35 -7.32 -12.99
N ASN A 222 23.34 -6.66 -12.37
CA ASN A 222 24.27 -7.30 -11.45
C ASN A 222 23.99 -6.89 -9.98
N ALA A 223 23.01 -6.06 -9.74
CA ALA A 223 22.63 -5.60 -8.41
C ALA A 223 21.78 -6.65 -7.68
N GLN A 224 21.79 -6.54 -6.34
CA GLN A 224 20.89 -7.29 -5.46
C GLN A 224 19.81 -6.34 -4.95
N CYS A 225 18.60 -6.86 -4.79
CA CYS A 225 17.56 -6.29 -3.94
C CYS A 225 17.69 -6.94 -2.56
N GLU A 226 17.94 -6.16 -1.54
CA GLU A 226 18.07 -6.63 -0.16
C GLU A 226 16.92 -6.09 0.68
N TYR A 227 16.36 -6.97 1.51
CA TYR A 227 15.42 -6.63 2.57
C TYR A 227 16.18 -6.69 3.89
N ASP A 228 16.27 -5.56 4.57
CA ASP A 228 17.11 -5.41 5.75
C ASP A 228 16.31 -4.85 6.94
N LEU A 229 16.57 -5.38 8.14
CA LEU A 229 16.17 -4.72 9.38
C LEU A 229 17.24 -3.70 9.78
N MET A 230 16.79 -2.49 10.00
CA MET A 230 17.60 -1.35 10.34
C MET A 230 17.21 -0.79 11.71
N ASP A 231 18.19 -0.48 12.53
CA ASP A 231 17.95 0.26 13.77
C ASP A 231 17.34 1.63 13.48
N ALA A 232 16.17 1.87 14.02
CA ALA A 232 15.37 3.06 13.73
C ALA A 232 16.04 4.37 14.20
N ALA A 233 16.94 4.34 15.17
CA ALA A 233 17.58 5.53 15.68
C ALA A 233 18.88 5.88 14.92
N SER A 234 19.71 4.87 14.64
CA SER A 234 21.05 5.09 14.05
C SER A 234 21.08 4.90 12.53
N GLY A 235 20.08 4.28 11.92
CA GLY A 235 20.10 3.90 10.50
C GLY A 235 21.05 2.75 10.17
N LYS A 236 21.54 2.03 11.17
CA LYS A 236 22.48 0.92 10.97
C LYS A 236 21.74 -0.37 10.65
N ILE A 237 22.16 -1.07 9.58
CA ILE A 237 21.67 -2.41 9.30
C ILE A 237 22.02 -3.34 10.45
N MET A 238 21.00 -3.97 11.02
CA MET A 238 21.11 -4.94 12.11
C MET A 238 21.12 -6.36 11.57
N GLN A 239 20.25 -6.64 10.60
CA GLN A 239 20.09 -7.97 10.03
C GLN A 239 19.67 -7.88 8.57
N LYS A 240 20.25 -8.71 7.72
CA LYS A 240 19.77 -8.97 6.37
C LYS A 240 18.72 -10.07 6.44
N ILE A 241 17.52 -9.75 5.96
CA ILE A 241 16.38 -10.68 5.93
C ILE A 241 16.41 -11.51 4.66
N LEU A 242 16.51 -10.85 3.49
CA LEU A 242 16.48 -11.51 2.19
C LEU A 242 17.40 -10.77 1.23
N SER A 243 18.04 -11.51 0.32
CA SER A 243 18.84 -10.93 -0.76
C SER A 243 18.61 -11.69 -2.04
N LEU A 244 18.27 -10.98 -3.11
CA LEU A 244 17.89 -11.53 -4.40
C LEU A 244 18.51 -10.71 -5.52
N PRO A 245 18.81 -11.31 -6.68
CA PRO A 245 19.15 -10.53 -7.86
C PRO A 245 18.02 -9.55 -8.22
N TYR A 246 18.34 -8.28 -8.46
CA TYR A 246 17.35 -7.23 -8.71
C TYR A 246 16.41 -7.52 -9.89
N TYR A 247 16.95 -8.06 -10.98
CA TYR A 247 16.16 -8.49 -12.14
C TYR A 247 15.94 -10.02 -12.20
N GLY A 248 16.11 -10.71 -11.08
CA GLY A 248 16.12 -12.16 -11.06
C GLY A 248 17.41 -12.74 -11.68
N GLU A 249 17.60 -14.05 -11.58
CA GLU A 249 18.76 -14.71 -12.16
C GLU A 249 18.61 -14.83 -13.69
N THR A 250 19.44 -14.10 -14.43
CA THR A 250 19.45 -14.17 -15.90
C THR A 250 19.86 -15.56 -16.40
N GLY A 251 19.16 -16.04 -17.45
CA GLY A 251 19.43 -17.33 -18.07
C GLY A 251 18.84 -18.54 -17.37
N LYS A 252 18.08 -18.37 -16.29
CA LYS A 252 17.26 -19.42 -15.70
C LYS A 252 15.93 -19.58 -16.41
N GLU A 253 15.39 -20.79 -16.37
CA GLU A 253 14.05 -21.08 -16.88
C GLU A 253 12.96 -20.38 -16.07
N ILE A 254 13.19 -20.18 -14.78
CA ILE A 254 12.28 -19.49 -13.87
C ILE A 254 12.98 -18.27 -13.29
N ILE A 255 12.40 -17.10 -13.50
CA ILE A 255 12.77 -15.85 -12.84
C ILE A 255 11.84 -15.69 -11.65
N GLN A 256 12.42 -15.41 -10.47
CA GLN A 256 11.71 -15.25 -9.22
C GLN A 256 11.98 -13.87 -8.62
N ASN A 257 10.92 -13.14 -8.32
CA ASN A 257 10.96 -11.89 -7.57
C ASN A 257 10.15 -12.05 -6.29
N TYR A 258 10.58 -11.42 -5.21
CA TYR A 258 9.87 -11.46 -3.93
C TYR A 258 9.41 -10.06 -3.55
N TYR A 259 8.24 -10.01 -2.91
CA TYR A 259 7.62 -8.79 -2.42
C TYR A 259 7.15 -8.99 -0.99
N TYR A 260 7.33 -7.99 -0.16
CA TYR A 260 6.90 -8.03 1.23
C TYR A 260 5.36 -8.09 1.33
N LEU A 261 4.86 -8.98 2.19
CA LEU A 261 3.43 -9.12 2.49
C LEU A 261 3.05 -8.49 3.82
N GLY A 262 3.91 -8.66 4.82
CA GLY A 262 3.63 -8.25 6.19
C GLY A 262 4.40 -9.11 7.20
N LYS A 263 4.10 -8.90 8.48
CA LYS A 263 4.70 -9.66 9.58
C LYS A 263 3.65 -10.36 10.44
N SER A 264 4.09 -11.34 11.21
CA SER A 264 3.34 -11.92 12.33
C SER A 264 4.30 -12.15 13.49
N GLY A 265 4.17 -11.38 14.56
CA GLY A 265 5.19 -11.28 15.58
C GLY A 265 6.52 -10.79 14.99
N THR A 266 7.57 -11.62 15.12
CA THR A 266 8.92 -11.34 14.60
C THR A 266 9.20 -11.95 13.23
N ASP A 267 8.29 -12.77 12.71
CA ASP A 267 8.44 -13.42 11.42
C ASP A 267 7.93 -12.51 10.30
N THR A 268 8.65 -12.51 9.18
CA THR A 268 8.33 -11.70 8.00
C THR A 268 7.90 -12.58 6.85
N TYR A 269 6.87 -12.15 6.13
CA TYR A 269 6.25 -12.92 5.05
C TYR A 269 6.42 -12.20 3.72
N PHE A 270 6.71 -12.99 2.70
CA PHE A 270 6.89 -12.53 1.33
C PHE A 270 6.07 -13.38 0.37
N TRP A 271 5.62 -12.80 -0.71
CA TRP A 271 5.14 -13.56 -1.84
C TRP A 271 6.15 -13.49 -2.99
N GLY A 272 6.34 -14.61 -3.67
CA GLY A 272 7.22 -14.73 -4.81
C GLY A 272 6.43 -14.77 -6.10
N GLU A 273 6.74 -13.88 -7.04
CA GLU A 273 6.30 -13.98 -8.43
C GLU A 273 7.30 -14.82 -9.20
N ASN A 274 6.85 -15.93 -9.76
CA ASN A 274 7.67 -16.84 -10.55
C ASN A 274 7.20 -16.77 -12.00
N THR A 275 8.12 -16.44 -12.90
CA THR A 275 7.84 -16.39 -14.34
C THR A 275 8.70 -17.43 -15.08
N ASN A 276 8.05 -18.38 -15.75
CA ASN A 276 8.74 -19.30 -16.64
C ASN A 276 9.07 -18.57 -17.94
N THR A 277 10.36 -18.40 -18.22
CA THR A 277 10.85 -17.62 -19.38
C THR A 277 10.58 -18.29 -20.74
N THR A 278 10.28 -19.59 -20.76
CA THR A 278 9.99 -20.36 -21.97
C THR A 278 8.49 -20.37 -22.28
N THR A 279 7.65 -20.56 -21.26
CA THR A 279 6.20 -20.69 -21.44
C THR A 279 5.44 -19.40 -21.13
N GLU A 280 6.12 -18.38 -20.59
CA GLU A 280 5.54 -17.12 -20.09
C GLU A 280 4.46 -17.33 -18.98
N GLN A 281 4.39 -18.52 -18.42
CA GLN A 281 3.49 -18.80 -17.32
C GLN A 281 3.99 -18.14 -16.04
N ARG A 282 3.05 -17.54 -15.30
CA ARG A 282 3.29 -16.96 -13.98
C ARG A 282 2.56 -17.77 -12.93
N TYR A 283 3.20 -17.93 -11.79
CA TYR A 283 2.60 -18.48 -10.59
C TYR A 283 3.21 -17.80 -9.35
N PHE A 284 2.52 -17.88 -8.25
CA PHE A 284 2.90 -17.18 -7.03
C PHE A 284 3.12 -18.18 -5.89
N THR A 285 4.12 -17.88 -5.08
CA THR A 285 4.50 -18.68 -3.89
C THR A 285 4.53 -17.79 -2.67
N ALA A 286 4.52 -18.37 -1.48
CA ALA A 286 4.66 -17.64 -0.23
C ALA A 286 5.83 -18.20 0.59
N LEU A 287 6.60 -17.28 1.18
CA LEU A 287 7.81 -17.54 1.95
C LEU A 287 7.68 -16.87 3.32
N CYS A 288 8.01 -17.60 4.37
CA CYS A 288 8.23 -17.05 5.71
C CYS A 288 9.72 -16.96 5.99
N ILE A 289 10.17 -15.86 6.59
CA ILE A 289 11.51 -15.72 7.12
C ILE A 289 11.40 -15.46 8.62
N HIS A 290 11.89 -16.42 9.38
CA HIS A 290 11.87 -16.36 10.84
C HIS A 290 12.89 -15.38 11.41
N SER A 291 12.70 -14.95 12.64
CA SER A 291 13.59 -14.00 13.32
C SER A 291 15.04 -14.46 13.42
N ASP A 292 15.30 -15.78 13.38
CA ASP A 292 16.65 -16.33 13.35
C ASP A 292 17.28 -16.37 11.94
N GLY A 293 16.56 -15.89 10.92
CA GLY A 293 16.97 -15.88 9.52
C GLY A 293 16.72 -17.16 8.76
N THR A 294 16.11 -18.17 9.38
CA THR A 294 15.70 -19.38 8.66
C THR A 294 14.54 -19.08 7.72
N GLN A 295 14.56 -19.71 6.55
CA GLN A 295 13.55 -19.51 5.50
C GLN A 295 12.69 -20.77 5.38
N GLU A 296 11.37 -20.58 5.35
CA GLU A 296 10.39 -21.63 5.16
C GLU A 296 9.51 -21.31 3.95
N ASP A 297 9.55 -22.18 2.93
CA ASP A 297 8.57 -22.15 1.84
C ASP A 297 7.25 -22.74 2.37
N LEU A 298 6.17 -21.96 2.31
CA LEU A 298 4.86 -22.40 2.80
C LEU A 298 4.20 -23.46 1.90
N GLY A 299 4.87 -23.90 0.84
CA GLY A 299 4.38 -24.94 -0.07
C GLY A 299 3.18 -24.50 -0.93
N LEU A 300 2.88 -23.21 -0.95
CA LEU A 300 1.79 -22.64 -1.75
C LEU A 300 2.25 -22.32 -3.16
N THR A 301 1.48 -22.82 -4.14
CA THR A 301 1.63 -22.44 -5.54
C THR A 301 0.26 -22.08 -6.09
N VAL A 302 0.07 -20.83 -6.44
CA VAL A 302 -1.23 -20.26 -6.83
C VAL A 302 -1.13 -19.45 -8.10
N ASP A 303 -2.27 -19.26 -8.78
CA ASP A 303 -2.34 -18.59 -10.09
C ASP A 303 -2.54 -17.08 -9.99
N ASN A 304 -2.70 -16.55 -8.79
CA ASN A 304 -2.94 -15.12 -8.57
C ASN A 304 -2.18 -14.62 -7.34
N VAL A 305 -2.01 -13.30 -7.25
CA VAL A 305 -1.31 -12.66 -6.14
C VAL A 305 -2.02 -12.92 -4.80
N PHE A 306 -1.24 -12.93 -3.73
CA PHE A 306 -1.76 -12.98 -2.38
C PHE A 306 -2.30 -11.62 -1.95
N ASP A 307 -3.42 -11.64 -1.24
CA ASP A 307 -3.88 -10.57 -0.36
C ASP A 307 -3.77 -11.07 1.08
N VAL A 308 -3.85 -10.19 2.05
CA VAL A 308 -3.65 -10.55 3.46
C VAL A 308 -4.78 -10.03 4.33
N LEU A 309 -5.10 -10.77 5.39
CA LEU A 309 -6.01 -10.34 6.43
C LEU A 309 -5.23 -10.14 7.72
N TYR A 310 -5.30 -8.93 8.26
CA TYR A 310 -4.62 -8.53 9.48
C TYR A 310 -5.47 -8.72 10.72
N ARG A 311 -4.80 -8.95 11.87
CA ARG A 311 -5.32 -8.68 13.21
C ARG A 311 -4.29 -7.83 13.96
N GLY A 312 -4.66 -6.63 14.40
CA GLY A 312 -3.66 -5.67 14.87
C GLY A 312 -2.71 -5.31 13.71
N SER A 313 -1.42 -5.34 13.95
CA SER A 313 -0.38 -5.13 12.93
C SER A 313 0.06 -6.42 12.25
N ASP A 314 -0.40 -7.58 12.71
CA ASP A 314 0.07 -8.87 12.27
C ASP A 314 -0.84 -9.47 11.20
N ILE A 315 -0.26 -10.05 10.16
CA ILE A 315 -1.03 -10.87 9.24
C ILE A 315 -1.49 -12.14 9.96
N GLN A 316 -2.73 -12.54 9.66
CA GLN A 316 -3.33 -13.74 10.22
C GLN A 316 -3.59 -14.80 9.17
N TRP A 317 -4.04 -14.35 8.00
CA TRP A 317 -4.37 -15.23 6.89
C TRP A 317 -3.83 -14.68 5.59
N LEU A 318 -3.48 -15.61 4.71
CA LEU A 318 -3.21 -15.34 3.31
C LEU A 318 -4.48 -15.64 2.51
N MET A 319 -4.80 -14.78 1.55
CA MET A 319 -5.99 -14.92 0.71
C MET A 319 -5.58 -14.88 -0.76
N VAL A 320 -6.15 -15.75 -1.56
CA VAL A 320 -5.90 -15.79 -3.00
C VAL A 320 -7.23 -15.72 -3.74
N TYR A 321 -7.42 -14.67 -4.52
CA TYR A 321 -8.58 -14.54 -5.39
C TYR A 321 -8.50 -15.51 -6.57
N ASN A 322 -9.64 -16.08 -6.96
CA ASN A 322 -9.71 -16.77 -8.24
C ASN A 322 -9.67 -15.74 -9.39
N TYR A 323 -9.40 -16.22 -10.61
CA TYR A 323 -9.27 -15.38 -11.81
C TYR A 323 -10.45 -14.42 -12.05
N ASN A 324 -11.67 -14.81 -11.67
CA ASN A 324 -12.87 -14.00 -11.85
C ASN A 324 -13.23 -13.12 -10.65
N PHE A 325 -12.39 -13.07 -9.62
CA PHE A 325 -12.61 -12.31 -8.37
C PHE A 325 -13.96 -12.58 -7.69
N THR A 326 -14.49 -13.81 -7.85
CA THR A 326 -15.77 -14.24 -7.25
C THR A 326 -15.62 -15.10 -6.01
N ARG A 327 -14.40 -15.59 -5.79
CA ARG A 327 -14.03 -16.39 -4.62
C ARG A 327 -12.60 -16.09 -4.24
N PHE A 328 -12.26 -16.37 -2.99
CA PHE A 328 -10.90 -16.47 -2.52
C PHE A 328 -10.73 -17.71 -1.65
N THR A 329 -9.60 -18.35 -1.79
CA THR A 329 -9.12 -19.42 -0.91
C THR A 329 -8.30 -18.78 0.19
N ILE A 330 -8.52 -19.21 1.42
CA ILE A 330 -7.91 -18.67 2.62
C ILE A 330 -6.96 -19.73 3.20
N TYR A 331 -5.75 -19.30 3.52
CA TYR A 331 -4.70 -20.13 4.10
C TYR A 331 -4.25 -19.56 5.44
N ASP A 332 -3.83 -20.43 6.35
CA ASP A 332 -3.08 -20.01 7.52
C ASP A 332 -1.62 -19.64 7.15
N LEU A 333 -0.87 -19.20 8.14
CA LEU A 333 0.53 -18.80 7.96
C LEU A 333 1.50 -20.00 7.85
N GLN A 334 1.00 -21.23 7.94
CA GLN A 334 1.71 -22.48 7.67
C GLN A 334 1.39 -23.06 6.28
N GLY A 335 0.58 -22.34 5.48
CA GLY A 335 0.19 -22.76 4.14
C GLY A 335 -0.98 -23.76 4.09
N ASN A 336 -1.66 -24.05 5.21
CA ASN A 336 -2.82 -24.92 5.21
C ASN A 336 -4.07 -24.18 4.76
N GLU A 337 -4.86 -24.77 3.86
CA GLU A 337 -6.16 -24.23 3.48
C GLU A 337 -7.14 -24.26 4.66
N LEU A 338 -7.63 -23.09 5.06
CA LEU A 338 -8.63 -22.93 6.10
C LEU A 338 -10.05 -23.00 5.54
N GLY A 339 -10.24 -22.58 4.31
CA GLY A 339 -11.56 -22.55 3.67
C GLY A 339 -11.62 -21.69 2.43
N GLN A 340 -12.85 -21.56 1.91
CA GLN A 340 -13.09 -20.74 0.71
C GLN A 340 -14.27 -19.81 0.94
N SER A 341 -14.05 -18.53 0.75
CA SER A 341 -15.10 -17.53 0.79
C SER A 341 -15.61 -17.17 -0.60
N ARG A 342 -16.77 -16.50 -0.65
CA ARG A 342 -17.39 -16.06 -1.89
C ARG A 342 -17.70 -14.57 -1.84
N VAL A 343 -17.52 -13.91 -2.98
CA VAL A 343 -18.00 -12.55 -3.17
C VAL A 343 -19.52 -12.61 -3.43
N PRO A 344 -20.35 -11.91 -2.65
CA PRO A 344 -21.79 -11.87 -2.85
C PRO A 344 -22.15 -11.32 -4.24
N SER A 345 -23.16 -11.89 -4.88
CA SER A 345 -23.60 -11.44 -6.19
C SER A 345 -24.18 -10.03 -6.14
N GLY A 346 -23.72 -9.16 -7.04
CA GLY A 346 -24.22 -7.79 -7.16
C GLY A 346 -23.59 -6.80 -6.16
N VAL A 347 -22.66 -7.24 -5.32
CA VAL A 347 -21.90 -6.35 -4.46
C VAL A 347 -20.64 -5.87 -5.18
N ASN A 348 -20.56 -4.58 -5.42
CA ASN A 348 -19.36 -3.94 -5.95
C ASN A 348 -18.44 -3.59 -4.80
N ASN A 349 -17.11 -3.65 -5.04
CA ASN A 349 -16.11 -3.24 -4.05
C ASN A 349 -16.13 -4.08 -2.74
N TYR A 350 -16.43 -5.40 -2.87
CA TYR A 350 -16.34 -6.32 -1.74
C TYR A 350 -14.90 -6.67 -1.43
N ARG A 351 -14.48 -6.42 -0.18
CA ARG A 351 -13.13 -6.76 0.28
C ARG A 351 -13.15 -7.07 1.78
N PRO A 352 -12.60 -8.23 2.21
CA PRO A 352 -12.24 -8.44 3.59
C PRO A 352 -11.10 -7.50 3.97
N LEU A 353 -11.21 -6.85 5.11
CA LEU A 353 -10.25 -5.84 5.53
C LEU A 353 -9.45 -6.27 6.75
N ARG A 354 -10.13 -6.85 7.75
CA ARG A 354 -9.49 -7.15 9.03
C ARG A 354 -10.25 -8.21 9.83
N LEU A 355 -9.51 -9.05 10.53
CA LEU A 355 -10.04 -9.92 11.57
C LEU A 355 -10.10 -9.13 12.88
N LEU A 356 -11.29 -8.98 13.43
CA LEU A 356 -11.56 -8.27 14.67
C LEU A 356 -11.29 -9.17 15.88
N ASP A 357 -11.07 -8.56 17.06
CA ASP A 357 -10.77 -9.30 18.29
C ASP A 357 -11.92 -10.19 18.77
N ASP A 358 -13.14 -9.88 18.38
CA ASP A 358 -14.33 -10.66 18.71
C ASP A 358 -14.61 -11.83 17.75
N GLY A 359 -13.70 -12.08 16.80
CA GLY A 359 -13.80 -13.19 15.85
C GLY A 359 -14.62 -12.89 14.59
N ARG A 360 -15.07 -11.64 14.41
CA ARG A 360 -15.70 -11.19 13.16
C ARG A 360 -14.66 -10.67 12.18
N ILE A 361 -15.01 -10.65 10.92
CA ILE A 361 -14.24 -10.00 9.86
C ILE A 361 -14.94 -8.71 9.47
N LEU A 362 -14.20 -7.59 9.47
CA LEU A 362 -14.65 -6.35 8.86
C LEU A 362 -14.56 -6.47 7.35
N LEU A 363 -15.63 -6.11 6.68
CA LEU A 363 -15.76 -6.12 5.23
C LEU A 363 -16.04 -4.70 4.72
N ARG A 364 -15.48 -4.35 3.58
CA ARG A 364 -16.02 -3.33 2.71
C ARG A 364 -17.00 -4.01 1.76
N ALA A 365 -18.24 -3.52 1.68
CA ALA A 365 -19.34 -4.18 1.00
C ALA A 365 -20.12 -3.25 0.04
N GLY A 366 -19.43 -2.28 -0.55
CA GLY A 366 -20.00 -1.32 -1.50
C GLY A 366 -19.73 0.13 -1.16
N PHE A 367 -20.57 1.01 -1.69
CA PHE A 367 -20.50 2.46 -1.46
C PHE A 367 -21.83 3.01 -0.97
N GLU A 368 -21.79 4.03 -0.13
CA GLU A 368 -22.93 4.87 0.23
C GLU A 368 -23.20 5.91 -0.89
N ASP A 369 -24.37 6.51 -0.86
CA ASP A 369 -24.73 7.57 -1.80
C ASP A 369 -23.85 8.82 -1.65
N SER A 370 -23.25 9.01 -0.46
CA SER A 370 -22.28 10.05 -0.17
C SER A 370 -20.89 9.83 -0.77
N GLY A 371 -20.64 8.64 -1.35
CA GLY A 371 -19.30 8.22 -1.82
C GLY A 371 -18.47 7.51 -0.75
N ALA A 372 -18.86 7.53 0.52
CA ALA A 372 -18.23 6.75 1.58
C ALA A 372 -18.38 5.24 1.32
N ASN A 373 -17.47 4.42 1.84
CA ASN A 373 -17.60 2.98 1.74
C ASN A 373 -18.70 2.45 2.68
N LYS A 374 -19.41 1.41 2.21
CA LYS A 374 -20.27 0.59 3.07
C LYS A 374 -19.42 -0.44 3.78
N TYR A 375 -19.59 -0.50 5.10
CA TYR A 375 -18.95 -1.50 5.93
C TYR A 375 -19.95 -2.52 6.45
N ALA A 376 -19.46 -3.73 6.66
CA ALA A 376 -20.22 -4.84 7.19
C ALA A 376 -19.33 -5.73 8.05
N THR A 377 -19.93 -6.63 8.80
CA THR A 377 -19.20 -7.66 9.52
C THR A 377 -19.77 -9.04 9.22
N ILE A 378 -18.91 -10.05 9.22
CA ILE A 378 -19.27 -11.46 9.09
C ILE A 378 -18.50 -12.26 10.16
N ASP A 379 -19.14 -13.29 10.69
CA ASP A 379 -18.44 -14.26 11.54
C ASP A 379 -17.33 -14.97 10.76
N ALA A 380 -16.16 -15.16 11.37
CA ALA A 380 -15.00 -15.71 10.69
C ALA A 380 -15.22 -17.15 10.22
N ASP A 381 -15.89 -17.99 11.03
CA ASP A 381 -16.17 -19.38 10.63
C ASP A 381 -17.20 -19.41 9.49
N ALA A 382 -18.20 -18.55 9.53
CA ALA A 382 -19.17 -18.42 8.44
C ALA A 382 -18.48 -17.98 7.14
N PHE A 383 -17.54 -17.02 7.22
CA PHE A 383 -16.76 -16.57 6.09
C PHE A 383 -15.90 -17.68 5.49
N LEU A 384 -15.17 -18.45 6.31
CA LEU A 384 -14.36 -19.57 5.87
C LEU A 384 -15.20 -20.69 5.22
N ASN A 385 -16.46 -20.86 5.64
CA ASN A 385 -17.41 -21.81 5.07
C ASN A 385 -18.16 -21.30 3.83
N GLY A 386 -17.78 -20.13 3.30
CA GLY A 386 -18.33 -19.59 2.05
C GLY A 386 -19.71 -18.94 2.18
N SER A 387 -20.11 -18.54 3.40
CA SER A 387 -21.30 -17.73 3.61
C SER A 387 -21.17 -16.39 2.89
N THR A 388 -22.28 -15.93 2.31
CA THR A 388 -22.41 -14.57 1.76
C THR A 388 -23.32 -13.69 2.62
N GLU A 389 -23.76 -14.21 3.77
CA GLU A 389 -24.60 -13.46 4.72
C GLU A 389 -23.71 -12.68 5.67
N TYR A 390 -23.79 -11.36 5.61
CA TYR A 390 -23.08 -10.43 6.47
C TYR A 390 -24.05 -9.42 7.10
N THR A 391 -23.63 -8.77 8.15
CA THR A 391 -24.40 -7.71 8.81
C THR A 391 -23.85 -6.37 8.39
N GLU A 392 -24.62 -5.60 7.62
CA GLU A 392 -24.27 -4.23 7.24
C GLU A 392 -24.25 -3.32 8.50
N MET A 393 -23.29 -2.38 8.50
CA MET A 393 -23.27 -1.30 9.48
C MET A 393 -24.24 -0.20 9.04
N GLU A 394 -25.06 0.28 9.99
CA GLU A 394 -26.04 1.35 9.71
C GLU A 394 -25.29 2.69 9.49
N PHE A 395 -25.41 3.24 8.29
CA PHE A 395 -24.86 4.56 8.00
C PHE A 395 -25.80 5.65 8.53
N VAL A 396 -25.30 6.46 9.48
CA VAL A 396 -26.02 7.58 10.11
C VAL A 396 -25.20 8.84 9.81
N GLY A 397 -25.37 9.37 8.60
CA GLY A 397 -24.66 10.54 8.07
C GLY A 397 -25.27 11.87 8.45
#